data_14e858cd07d54eeb6d431e62da2d9ba5
#
_entry.id   14e858cd07d54eeb6d431e62da2d9ba5
#
_cell.length_a   1.000
_cell.length_b   1.000
_cell.length_c   1.000
_cell.angle_alpha   90.00
_cell.angle_beta   90.00
_cell.angle_gamma   90.00
#
_symmetry.space_group_name_H-M   'P 1'
#
loop_
_entity.id
_entity.type
_entity.pdbx_description
1 polymer ?
#
loop_
_entity_poly.entity_id
_entity_poly.type
_entity_poly.pdbx_seq_one_letter_code
_entity_poly.pdbx_strand_id
1 'polypeptide(L)'
;MNMRKIVLLITTLFIALGGISFANEVNIFSARHYDSDVQLYEKFTANTGIKVNVVSGKDKALQKRITEEGKDCIADLYITADAGRLGAFQAKGMFQKASSSVLKKVIPSNFRSPYWFGIAKRARVIYYDPSRTNPPSNLSYEDLADPKYKGKVVIRKSSNVYNQSLVASLIANNGKKKLQSGQKEW
;
A
#
# COMPACT_ATOMS: atom_id res chain seq x y z
N MET A 1 35.76 -37.08 40.85
CA MET A 1 35.06 -35.82 40.48
C MET A 1 33.75 -35.80 41.24
N ASN A 2 33.49 -34.83 42.13
CA ASN A 2 32.37 -34.82 43.06
C ASN A 2 31.04 -34.68 42.30
N MET A 3 30.06 -35.53 42.62
CA MET A 3 28.70 -35.55 42.05
C MET A 3 28.06 -34.15 42.00
N ARG A 4 28.29 -33.30 43.01
CA ARG A 4 27.85 -31.89 43.02
C ARG A 4 28.41 -31.04 41.86
N LYS A 5 29.66 -31.30 41.45
CA LYS A 5 30.28 -30.56 40.30
C LYS A 5 29.73 -31.06 38.97
N ILE A 6 29.36 -32.32 38.85
CA ILE A 6 28.73 -32.89 37.66
C ILE A 6 27.32 -32.30 37.47
N VAL A 7 26.53 -32.25 38.54
CA VAL A 7 25.17 -31.65 38.52
C VAL A 7 25.23 -30.16 38.14
N LEU A 8 26.17 -29.40 38.69
CA LEU A 8 26.36 -28.00 38.36
C LEU A 8 26.75 -27.79 36.88
N LEU A 9 27.60 -28.66 36.33
CA LEU A 9 28.02 -28.60 34.92
C LEU A 9 26.86 -28.91 33.96
N ILE A 10 26.01 -29.90 34.31
CA ILE A 10 24.84 -30.27 33.51
C ILE A 10 23.78 -29.17 33.54
N THR A 11 23.57 -28.52 34.68
CA THR A 11 22.60 -27.41 34.81
C THR A 11 23.06 -26.19 34.05
N THR A 12 24.37 -25.88 34.01
CA THR A 12 24.91 -24.75 33.26
C THR A 12 24.86 -25.02 31.73
N LEU A 13 25.03 -26.27 31.30
CA LEU A 13 24.93 -26.64 29.89
C LEU A 13 23.49 -26.57 29.37
N PHE A 14 22.48 -26.89 30.20
CA PHE A 14 21.07 -26.77 29.82
C PHE A 14 20.59 -25.30 29.70
N ILE A 15 21.14 -24.38 30.50
CA ILE A 15 20.82 -22.95 30.44
C ILE A 15 21.49 -22.30 29.17
N ALA A 16 22.65 -22.81 28.72
CA ALA A 16 23.33 -22.33 27.53
C ALA A 16 22.66 -22.77 26.23
N LEU A 17 21.83 -23.82 26.22
CA LEU A 17 21.10 -24.32 25.04
C LEU A 17 19.69 -23.76 24.88
N GLY A 18 19.21 -23.00 25.87
CA GLY A 18 17.94 -22.29 25.81
C GLY A 18 18.06 -20.94 25.12
N GLY A 19 18.67 -20.89 23.93
CA GLY A 19 18.54 -19.74 23.06
C GLY A 19 17.07 -19.56 22.73
N ILE A 20 16.42 -18.55 23.32
CA ILE A 20 15.07 -18.12 22.92
C ILE A 20 15.20 -17.69 21.47
N SER A 21 14.95 -18.62 20.55
CA SER A 21 14.72 -18.29 19.16
C SER A 21 13.40 -17.53 19.12
N PHE A 22 13.45 -16.22 19.20
CA PHE A 22 12.35 -15.40 18.71
C PHE A 22 12.22 -15.79 17.23
N ALA A 23 11.17 -16.50 16.89
CA ALA A 23 10.83 -16.72 15.50
C ALA A 23 10.63 -15.33 14.89
N ASN A 24 11.65 -14.85 14.17
CA ASN A 24 11.56 -13.59 13.48
C ASN A 24 10.41 -13.73 12.49
N GLU A 25 9.37 -12.96 12.69
CA GLU A 25 8.23 -12.93 11.78
C GLU A 25 7.84 -11.49 11.45
N VAL A 26 7.21 -11.31 10.29
CA VAL A 26 6.65 -10.05 9.84
C VAL A 26 5.17 -10.25 9.54
N ASN A 27 4.34 -9.43 10.16
CA ASN A 27 2.89 -9.46 10.01
C ASN A 27 2.44 -8.38 9.02
N ILE A 28 1.88 -8.80 7.89
CA ILE A 28 1.44 -7.91 6.82
C ILE A 28 -0.08 -7.87 6.77
N PHE A 29 -0.67 -6.68 6.91
CA PHE A 29 -2.07 -6.46 6.59
C PHE A 29 -2.15 -5.98 5.14
N SER A 30 -2.77 -6.78 4.26
CA SER A 30 -2.77 -6.54 2.83
C SER A 30 -4.17 -6.42 2.24
N ALA A 31 -4.44 -5.30 1.59
CA ALA A 31 -5.60 -5.12 0.72
C ALA A 31 -5.32 -5.56 -0.74
N ARG A 32 -4.17 -6.15 -1.00
CA ARG A 32 -3.78 -6.75 -2.28
C ARG A 32 -4.06 -8.25 -2.26
N HIS A 33 -4.25 -8.81 -3.45
CA HIS A 33 -4.64 -10.22 -3.62
C HIS A 33 -4.03 -10.82 -4.90
N TYR A 34 -2.77 -10.47 -5.19
CA TYR A 34 -2.08 -10.99 -6.37
C TYR A 34 -1.21 -12.18 -5.99
N ASP A 35 -1.22 -13.24 -6.80
CA ASP A 35 -0.38 -14.43 -6.59
C ASP A 35 1.12 -14.09 -6.59
N SER A 36 1.50 -13.06 -7.36
CA SER A 36 2.88 -12.54 -7.35
C SER A 36 3.33 -12.02 -5.98
N ASP A 37 2.42 -11.57 -5.14
CA ASP A 37 2.75 -11.11 -3.79
C ASP A 37 3.11 -12.30 -2.90
N VAL A 38 2.41 -13.43 -3.04
CA VAL A 38 2.70 -14.67 -2.31
C VAL A 38 4.11 -15.17 -2.64
N GLN A 39 4.45 -15.25 -3.93
CA GLN A 39 5.79 -15.66 -4.38
C GLN A 39 6.90 -14.74 -3.82
N LEU A 40 6.62 -13.42 -3.73
CA LEU A 40 7.55 -12.47 -3.15
C LEU A 40 7.80 -12.74 -1.66
N TYR A 41 6.76 -13.05 -0.90
CA TYR A 41 6.85 -13.36 0.54
C TYR A 41 7.57 -14.69 0.78
N GLU A 42 7.28 -15.71 0.00
CA GLU A 42 7.98 -17.00 0.04
C GLU A 42 9.47 -16.84 -0.24
N LYS A 43 9.82 -16.07 -1.28
CA LYS A 43 11.21 -15.76 -1.62
C LYS A 43 11.92 -14.98 -0.51
N PHE A 44 11.24 -14.06 0.13
CA PHE A 44 11.77 -13.32 1.27
C PHE A 44 12.06 -14.26 2.44
N THR A 45 11.10 -15.12 2.80
CA THR A 45 11.28 -16.12 3.85
C THR A 45 12.43 -17.08 3.54
N ALA A 46 12.52 -17.58 2.31
CA ALA A 46 13.61 -18.47 1.88
C ALA A 46 14.99 -17.83 2.01
N ASN A 47 15.09 -16.52 1.71
CA ASN A 47 16.38 -15.81 1.74
C ASN A 47 16.78 -15.33 3.13
N THR A 48 15.86 -15.13 4.05
CA THR A 48 16.11 -14.47 5.34
C THR A 48 15.84 -15.36 6.55
N GLY A 49 15.09 -16.44 6.40
CA GLY A 49 14.55 -17.25 7.51
C GLY A 49 13.42 -16.55 8.27
N ILE A 50 13.03 -15.32 7.87
CA ILE A 50 11.96 -14.56 8.53
C ILE A 50 10.62 -15.00 7.95
N LYS A 51 9.72 -15.46 8.80
CA LYS A 51 8.37 -15.88 8.40
C LYS A 51 7.51 -14.66 8.06
N VAL A 52 6.76 -14.74 6.97
CA VAL A 52 5.77 -13.70 6.60
C VAL A 52 4.37 -14.22 6.89
N ASN A 53 3.64 -13.54 7.78
CA ASN A 53 2.23 -13.80 8.06
C ASN A 53 1.40 -12.73 7.35
N VAL A 54 0.39 -13.14 6.57
CA VAL A 54 -0.44 -12.20 5.80
C VAL A 54 -1.89 -12.27 6.24
N VAL A 55 -2.42 -11.13 6.68
CA VAL A 55 -3.85 -10.92 6.92
C VAL A 55 -4.42 -10.17 5.73
N SER A 56 -5.13 -10.89 4.87
CA SER A 56 -5.78 -10.32 3.69
C SER A 56 -7.19 -9.82 4.01
N GLY A 57 -7.58 -8.69 3.42
CA GLY A 57 -8.92 -8.17 3.64
C GLY A 57 -9.27 -6.93 2.82
N LYS A 58 -10.53 -6.50 2.93
CA LYS A 58 -10.95 -5.23 2.34
C LYS A 58 -10.24 -4.08 3.06
N ASP A 59 -9.73 -3.16 2.29
CA ASP A 59 -8.95 -2.02 2.76
C ASP A 59 -9.57 -1.27 3.96
N LYS A 60 -10.85 -0.94 3.88
CA LYS A 60 -11.56 -0.27 4.99
C LYS A 60 -11.63 -1.12 6.27
N ALA A 61 -11.76 -2.44 6.13
CA ALA A 61 -11.80 -3.35 7.27
C ALA A 61 -10.43 -3.45 7.96
N LEU A 62 -9.36 -3.55 7.17
CA LEU A 62 -8.00 -3.55 7.69
C LEU A 62 -7.66 -2.22 8.38
N GLN A 63 -8.00 -1.08 7.77
CA GLN A 63 -7.81 0.24 8.39
C GLN A 63 -8.58 0.37 9.71
N LYS A 64 -9.84 -0.09 9.74
CA LYS A 64 -10.66 -0.09 10.96
C LYS A 64 -9.96 -0.91 12.04
N ARG A 65 -9.55 -2.14 11.72
CA ARG A 65 -8.85 -3.03 12.64
C ARG A 65 -7.57 -2.41 13.21
N ILE A 66 -6.69 -1.88 12.36
CA ILE A 66 -5.46 -1.19 12.80
C ILE A 66 -5.80 -0.02 13.76
N THR A 67 -6.86 0.73 13.45
CA THR A 67 -7.26 1.88 14.28
C THR A 67 -7.82 1.44 15.63
N GLU A 68 -8.61 0.37 15.68
CA GLU A 68 -9.22 -0.17 16.90
C GLU A 68 -8.21 -0.88 17.80
N GLU A 69 -7.28 -1.65 17.23
CA GLU A 69 -6.21 -2.32 17.97
C GLU A 69 -5.14 -1.31 18.45
N GLY A 70 -4.96 -0.20 17.74
CA GLY A 70 -4.04 0.88 18.13
C GLY A 70 -2.62 0.38 18.35
N LYS A 71 -2.07 0.61 19.55
CA LYS A 71 -0.71 0.19 19.95
C LYS A 71 -0.54 -1.32 20.07
N ASP A 72 -1.63 -2.06 20.23
CA ASP A 72 -1.64 -3.52 20.38
C ASP A 72 -1.81 -4.23 19.02
N CYS A 73 -1.87 -3.46 17.93
CA CYS A 73 -1.97 -3.99 16.57
C CYS A 73 -0.72 -4.79 16.19
N ILE A 74 -0.92 -6.02 15.77
CA ILE A 74 0.16 -6.93 15.38
C ILE A 74 0.75 -6.61 13.99
N ALA A 75 0.14 -5.71 13.22
CA ALA A 75 0.58 -5.40 11.86
C ALA A 75 1.90 -4.62 11.87
N ASP A 76 2.95 -5.21 11.32
CA ASP A 76 4.22 -4.53 11.06
C ASP A 76 4.17 -3.70 9.78
N LEU A 77 3.45 -4.20 8.77
CA LEU A 77 3.29 -3.57 7.47
C LEU A 77 1.82 -3.54 7.05
N TYR A 78 1.42 -2.41 6.46
CA TYR A 78 0.12 -2.26 5.81
C TYR A 78 0.30 -1.99 4.32
N ILE A 79 -0.25 -2.85 3.47
CA ILE A 79 -0.16 -2.75 2.01
C ILE A 79 -1.53 -2.43 1.43
N THR A 80 -1.64 -1.31 0.73
CA THR A 80 -2.88 -0.88 0.08
C THR A 80 -2.64 -0.32 -1.32
N ALA A 81 -3.67 -0.15 -2.06
CA ALA A 81 -3.65 0.55 -3.35
C ALA A 81 -3.93 2.04 -3.14
N ASP A 82 -3.17 2.88 -3.83
CA ASP A 82 -3.31 4.35 -3.89
C ASP A 82 -2.68 5.12 -2.71
N ALA A 83 -1.77 6.04 -3.06
CA ALA A 83 -1.03 6.85 -2.10
C ALA A 83 -1.94 7.79 -1.28
N GLY A 84 -3.10 8.20 -1.82
CA GLY A 84 -4.06 9.03 -1.10
C GLY A 84 -4.57 8.37 0.18
N ARG A 85 -4.72 7.04 0.18
CA ARG A 85 -5.08 6.28 1.39
C ARG A 85 -3.97 6.29 2.42
N LEU A 86 -2.74 6.10 1.98
CA LEU A 86 -1.57 6.15 2.87
C LEU A 86 -1.41 7.54 3.48
N GLY A 87 -1.57 8.60 2.68
CA GLY A 87 -1.53 9.98 3.18
C GLY A 87 -2.62 10.28 4.21
N ALA A 88 -3.85 9.84 3.96
CA ALA A 88 -4.95 9.99 4.90
C ALA A 88 -4.73 9.22 6.22
N PHE A 89 -4.11 8.04 6.14
CA PHE A 89 -3.80 7.23 7.31
C PHE A 89 -2.61 7.78 8.10
N GLN A 90 -1.60 8.31 7.39
CA GLN A 90 -0.50 9.05 7.98
C GLN A 90 -0.99 10.29 8.74
N ALA A 91 -1.94 11.05 8.17
CA ALA A 91 -2.51 12.23 8.83
C ALA A 91 -3.22 11.92 10.16
N LYS A 92 -3.63 10.67 10.36
CA LYS A 92 -4.20 10.17 11.62
C LYS A 92 -3.13 9.67 12.62
N GLY A 93 -1.84 9.78 12.28
CA GLY A 93 -0.74 9.30 13.12
C GLY A 93 -0.62 7.78 13.22
N MET A 94 -1.19 7.03 12.27
CA MET A 94 -1.24 5.56 12.31
C MET A 94 0.04 4.87 11.83
N PHE A 95 1.03 5.63 11.36
CA PHE A 95 2.31 5.10 10.91
C PHE A 95 3.45 5.66 11.74
N GLN A 96 4.43 4.83 12.03
CA GLN A 96 5.72 5.27 12.54
C GLN A 96 6.67 5.62 11.38
N LYS A 97 7.68 6.45 11.67
CA LYS A 97 8.71 6.80 10.70
C LYS A 97 9.55 5.58 10.37
N ALA A 98 9.81 5.37 9.08
CA ALA A 98 10.70 4.34 8.58
C ALA A 98 11.80 4.97 7.71
N SER A 99 13.03 4.49 7.86
CA SER A 99 14.16 4.93 7.05
C SER A 99 14.91 3.73 6.49
N SER A 100 15.07 3.70 5.19
CA SER A 100 15.84 2.67 4.48
C SER A 100 16.64 3.34 3.36
N SER A 101 17.96 3.17 3.39
CA SER A 101 18.85 3.65 2.33
C SER A 101 18.56 2.95 1.01
N VAL A 102 18.23 1.65 1.04
CA VAL A 102 17.87 0.85 -0.13
C VAL A 102 16.59 1.40 -0.78
N LEU A 103 15.53 1.59 -0.01
CA LEU A 103 14.27 2.13 -0.53
C LEU A 103 14.43 3.56 -1.04
N LYS A 104 15.24 4.39 -0.37
CA LYS A 104 15.53 5.75 -0.83
C LYS A 104 16.28 5.78 -2.16
N LYS A 105 17.12 4.78 -2.43
CA LYS A 105 17.88 4.67 -3.68
C LYS A 105 16.99 4.24 -4.86
N VAL A 106 16.02 3.35 -4.62
CA VAL A 106 15.20 2.77 -5.70
C VAL A 106 13.84 3.44 -5.89
N ILE A 107 13.28 4.11 -4.86
CA ILE A 107 11.99 4.78 -4.95
C ILE A 107 12.19 6.29 -5.06
N PRO A 108 11.73 6.94 -6.15
CA PRO A 108 11.81 8.39 -6.32
C PRO A 108 11.13 9.15 -5.17
N SER A 109 11.62 10.36 -4.87
CA SER A 109 11.15 11.15 -3.71
C SER A 109 9.66 11.48 -3.74
N ASN A 110 9.09 11.65 -4.94
CA ASN A 110 7.65 11.91 -5.14
C ASN A 110 6.75 10.68 -4.92
N PHE A 111 7.33 9.49 -4.77
CA PHE A 111 6.61 8.24 -4.49
C PHE A 111 6.89 7.68 -3.09
N ARG A 112 7.40 8.49 -2.18
CA ARG A 112 7.65 8.09 -0.79
C ARG A 112 7.49 9.26 0.17
N SER A 113 7.23 8.91 1.43
CA SER A 113 7.29 9.84 2.56
C SER A 113 8.16 9.23 3.67
N PRO A 114 8.39 9.92 4.79
CA PRO A 114 9.02 9.30 5.96
C PRO A 114 8.21 8.13 6.56
N TYR A 115 6.98 7.91 6.12
CA TYR A 115 6.03 6.97 6.73
C TYR A 115 5.56 5.86 5.78
N TRP A 116 5.73 6.02 4.47
CA TRP A 116 5.31 5.04 3.47
C TRP A 116 6.14 5.10 2.20
N PHE A 117 6.08 4.03 1.42
CA PHE A 117 6.83 3.84 0.19
C PHE A 117 5.91 3.29 -0.91
N GLY A 118 5.95 3.91 -2.09
CA GLY A 118 5.25 3.43 -3.27
C GLY A 118 6.04 2.33 -3.99
N ILE A 119 5.59 1.11 -3.90
CA ILE A 119 6.27 -0.07 -4.49
C ILE A 119 5.83 -0.38 -5.93
N ALA A 120 4.72 0.22 -6.38
CA ALA A 120 4.22 0.07 -7.75
C ALA A 120 3.48 1.34 -8.20
N LYS A 121 3.50 1.61 -9.50
CA LYS A 121 2.75 2.71 -10.11
C LYS A 121 1.85 2.20 -11.22
N ARG A 122 0.73 2.90 -11.45
CA ARG A 122 -0.20 2.63 -12.56
C ARG A 122 -0.50 3.93 -13.29
N ALA A 123 -0.61 3.84 -14.59
CA ALA A 123 -1.21 4.91 -15.39
C ALA A 123 -2.73 4.74 -15.42
N ARG A 124 -3.46 5.85 -15.34
CA ARG A 124 -4.87 5.90 -15.72
C ARG A 124 -4.93 6.44 -17.12
N VAL A 125 -5.59 5.69 -17.99
CA VAL A 125 -5.68 6.04 -19.40
C VAL A 125 -7.14 6.00 -19.85
N ILE A 126 -7.47 6.71 -20.90
CA ILE A 126 -8.77 6.67 -21.55
C ILE A 126 -8.80 5.42 -22.43
N TYR A 127 -9.79 4.59 -22.22
CA TYR A 127 -10.09 3.43 -23.07
C TYR A 127 -11.33 3.73 -23.91
N TYR A 128 -11.34 3.28 -25.13
CA TYR A 128 -12.50 3.38 -26.00
C TYR A 128 -12.67 2.10 -26.84
N ASP A 129 -13.88 1.86 -27.28
CA ASP A 129 -14.21 0.79 -28.19
C ASP A 129 -14.13 1.32 -29.63
N PRO A 130 -13.17 0.86 -30.45
CA PRO A 130 -12.98 1.38 -31.82
C PRO A 130 -14.15 1.06 -32.74
N SER A 131 -14.99 0.09 -32.42
CA SER A 131 -16.20 -0.20 -33.19
C SER A 131 -17.32 0.83 -32.97
N ARG A 132 -17.24 1.61 -31.87
CA ARG A 132 -18.30 2.56 -31.45
C ARG A 132 -17.86 4.02 -31.56
N THR A 133 -16.58 4.29 -31.48
CA THR A 133 -16.05 5.66 -31.51
C THR A 133 -14.59 5.67 -31.95
N ASN A 134 -14.19 6.77 -32.55
CA ASN A 134 -12.80 7.02 -32.92
C ASN A 134 -12.38 8.40 -32.41
N PRO A 135 -12.00 8.53 -31.13
CA PRO A 135 -11.58 9.79 -30.56
C PRO A 135 -10.21 10.23 -31.12
N PRO A 136 -9.87 11.53 -31.07
CA PRO A 136 -8.55 12.03 -31.42
C PRO A 136 -7.46 11.31 -30.61
N SER A 137 -6.30 11.07 -31.21
CA SER A 137 -5.15 10.41 -30.54
C SER A 137 -4.58 11.21 -29.37
N ASN A 138 -4.80 12.52 -29.35
CA ASN A 138 -4.38 13.43 -28.28
C ASN A 138 -5.47 13.76 -27.27
N LEU A 139 -6.56 12.96 -27.22
CA LEU A 139 -7.66 13.16 -26.28
C LEU A 139 -7.17 13.19 -24.83
N SER A 140 -7.43 14.29 -24.13
CA SER A 140 -7.15 14.48 -22.72
C SER A 140 -8.37 14.19 -21.85
N TYR A 141 -8.17 14.16 -20.52
CA TYR A 141 -9.29 14.05 -19.58
C TYR A 141 -10.17 15.30 -19.58
N GLU A 142 -9.56 16.45 -19.82
CA GLU A 142 -10.24 17.75 -19.89
C GLU A 142 -11.20 17.82 -21.09
N ASP A 143 -10.82 17.22 -22.21
CA ASP A 143 -11.65 17.19 -23.41
C ASP A 143 -12.94 16.39 -23.22
N LEU A 144 -12.96 15.45 -22.25
CA LEU A 144 -14.18 14.68 -21.93
C LEU A 144 -15.31 15.55 -21.35
N ALA A 145 -15.02 16.79 -20.95
CA ALA A 145 -16.02 17.78 -20.53
C ALA A 145 -16.79 18.40 -21.71
N ASP A 146 -16.33 18.24 -22.96
CA ASP A 146 -17.01 18.72 -24.15
C ASP A 146 -18.41 18.07 -24.24
N PRO A 147 -19.50 18.86 -24.48
CA PRO A 147 -20.86 18.38 -24.60
C PRO A 147 -21.08 17.22 -25.59
N LYS A 148 -20.22 17.08 -26.59
CA LYS A 148 -20.27 15.95 -27.55
C LYS A 148 -20.04 14.58 -26.89
N TYR A 149 -19.41 14.55 -25.72
CA TYR A 149 -19.17 13.32 -24.94
C TYR A 149 -20.25 13.05 -23.88
N LYS A 150 -21.23 13.93 -23.71
CA LYS A 150 -22.32 13.74 -22.75
C LYS A 150 -23.02 12.41 -22.96
N GLY A 151 -23.15 11.63 -21.89
CA GLY A 151 -23.75 10.30 -21.93
C GLY A 151 -22.91 9.19 -22.57
N LYS A 152 -21.67 9.49 -22.99
CA LYS A 152 -20.75 8.54 -23.64
C LYS A 152 -19.57 8.13 -22.76
N VAL A 153 -19.36 8.81 -21.65
CA VAL A 153 -18.23 8.57 -20.72
C VAL A 153 -18.68 7.67 -19.59
N VAL A 154 -17.93 6.58 -19.35
CA VAL A 154 -18.10 5.70 -18.20
C VAL A 154 -16.93 5.91 -17.24
N ILE A 155 -17.26 6.34 -16.03
CA ILE A 155 -16.27 6.61 -14.99
C ILE A 155 -16.70 5.96 -13.68
N ARG A 156 -15.75 5.66 -12.79
CA ARG A 156 -16.06 5.14 -11.46
C ARG A 156 -16.76 6.22 -10.62
N LYS A 157 -17.66 5.78 -9.73
CA LYS A 157 -18.36 6.68 -8.79
C LYS A 157 -17.38 7.50 -7.95
N SER A 158 -17.80 8.70 -7.52
CA SER A 158 -16.99 9.67 -6.78
C SER A 158 -16.42 9.16 -5.46
N SER A 159 -17.08 8.18 -4.82
CA SER A 159 -16.57 7.54 -3.59
C SER A 159 -15.43 6.53 -3.84
N ASN A 160 -15.09 6.24 -5.11
CA ASN A 160 -13.98 5.35 -5.43
C ASN A 160 -12.66 6.09 -5.39
N VAL A 161 -11.67 5.53 -4.68
CA VAL A 161 -10.35 6.16 -4.49
C VAL A 161 -9.64 6.48 -5.80
N TYR A 162 -9.82 5.66 -6.84
CA TYR A 162 -9.20 5.90 -8.14
C TYR A 162 -9.80 7.12 -8.87
N ASN A 163 -11.10 7.35 -8.71
CA ASN A 163 -11.71 8.57 -9.21
C ASN A 163 -11.28 9.80 -8.40
N GLN A 164 -11.25 9.69 -7.07
CA GLN A 164 -10.76 10.75 -6.20
C GLN A 164 -9.32 11.16 -6.54
N SER A 165 -8.43 10.20 -6.79
CA SER A 165 -7.04 10.48 -7.21
C SER A 165 -6.96 11.12 -8.59
N LEU A 166 -7.82 10.73 -9.54
CA LEU A 166 -7.91 11.38 -10.83
C LEU A 166 -8.33 12.85 -10.66
N VAL A 167 -9.41 13.10 -9.95
CA VAL A 167 -9.89 14.46 -9.66
C VAL A 167 -8.81 15.29 -8.94
N ALA A 168 -8.12 14.72 -7.96
CA ALA A 168 -7.02 15.38 -7.27
C ALA A 168 -5.88 15.76 -8.22
N SER A 169 -5.53 14.88 -9.18
CA SER A 169 -4.49 15.20 -10.18
C SER A 169 -4.93 16.31 -11.13
N LEU A 170 -6.19 16.32 -11.56
CA LEU A 170 -6.74 17.40 -12.39
C LEU A 170 -6.75 18.74 -11.64
N ILE A 171 -7.09 18.74 -10.35
CA ILE A 171 -7.01 19.93 -9.51
C ILE A 171 -5.57 20.44 -9.39
N ALA A 172 -4.62 19.54 -9.17
CA ALA A 172 -3.21 19.90 -9.01
C ALA A 172 -2.62 20.51 -10.29
N ASN A 173 -3.03 20.01 -11.45
CA ASN A 173 -2.52 20.49 -12.74
C ASN A 173 -3.26 21.72 -13.29
N ASN A 174 -4.57 21.82 -13.07
CA ASN A 174 -5.42 22.83 -13.71
C ASN A 174 -5.98 23.87 -12.74
N GLY A 175 -5.83 23.64 -11.43
CA GLY A 175 -6.43 24.46 -10.39
C GLY A 175 -7.92 24.17 -10.15
N LYS A 176 -8.36 24.41 -8.92
CA LYS A 176 -9.73 24.08 -8.46
C LYS A 176 -10.82 24.81 -9.22
N LYS A 177 -10.61 26.09 -9.56
CA LYS A 177 -11.61 26.91 -10.27
C LYS A 177 -11.93 26.37 -11.66
N LYS A 178 -10.93 25.95 -12.43
CA LYS A 178 -11.12 25.41 -13.78
C LYS A 178 -11.89 24.09 -13.76
N LEU A 179 -11.69 23.28 -12.74
CA LEU A 179 -12.44 22.02 -12.60
C LEU A 179 -13.91 22.25 -12.24
N GLN A 180 -14.21 23.25 -11.42
CA GLN A 180 -15.58 23.59 -11.01
C GLN A 180 -16.41 24.14 -12.17
N SER A 181 -15.82 24.85 -13.11
CA SER A 181 -16.50 25.32 -14.32
C SER A 181 -16.88 24.15 -15.25
N GLY A 182 -16.05 23.13 -15.35
CA GLY A 182 -16.37 21.92 -16.11
C GLY A 182 -17.36 20.96 -15.42
N GLN A 183 -17.48 20.99 -14.08
CA GLN A 183 -18.41 20.11 -13.34
C GLN A 183 -19.89 20.44 -13.52
N LYS A 184 -20.24 21.62 -14.02
CA LYS A 184 -21.63 22.00 -14.28
C LYS A 184 -22.22 21.34 -15.53
N GLU A 185 -21.38 20.65 -16.32
CA GLU A 185 -21.76 20.10 -17.62
C GLU A 185 -21.76 18.55 -17.67
N TRP A 186 -21.52 17.87 -16.51
CA TRP A 186 -21.54 16.40 -16.40
C TRP A 186 -22.89 15.85 -15.94
#